data_62c06dd934ed79e1dcbd627e818eafd8
#
_entry.id   62c06dd934ed79e1dcbd627e818eafd8
#
_cell.length_a   1.000
_cell.length_b   1.000
_cell.length_c   1.000
_cell.angle_alpha   90.00
_cell.angle_beta   90.00
_cell.angle_gamma   90.00
#
_symmetry.space_group_name_H-M   'P 1'
#
loop_
_entity.id
_entity.type
_entity.pdbx_description
1 polymer ?
#
loop_
_entity_poly.entity_id
_entity_poly.type
_entity_poly.pdbx_seq_one_letter_code
_entity_poly.pdbx_strand_id
1 'polypeptide(L)'
;MAYPTVSAPYGLVPVRMVDGSPYNGAVRAYKINSGSTDVIFNGDVVDLGVDGYIDREAFDSDMDYVGVFVGCSYTDPTYGLTFRNYYPGSITADDITAYVVDSANVLFKVAVVDNAGAMSFVTQASLQANIGGKEGASANGSTATGRSNAGVDSSTDAATATLPFRIVDFVEETKTSDGYVEVLVKFNDNHWPSSTTGIALS
;
A
#
# COMPACT_ATOMS: atom_id res chain seq x y z
N MET A 1 -4.80 -31.16 1.90
CA MET A 1 -4.04 -30.27 1.01
C MET A 1 -3.38 -29.23 1.90
N ALA A 2 -2.08 -28.98 1.74
CA ALA A 2 -1.45 -27.87 2.44
C ALA A 2 -1.89 -26.58 1.76
N TYR A 3 -2.39 -25.64 2.53
CA TYR A 3 -2.71 -24.30 2.04
C TYR A 3 -1.41 -23.50 1.83
N PRO A 4 -1.37 -22.54 0.88
CA PRO A 4 -0.20 -21.72 0.71
C PRO A 4 0.07 -20.91 1.98
N THR A 5 1.31 -20.97 2.47
CA THR A 5 1.73 -20.24 3.67
C THR A 5 2.32 -18.91 3.25
N VAL A 6 1.76 -17.80 3.76
CA VAL A 6 2.34 -16.47 3.62
C VAL A 6 3.38 -16.30 4.74
N SER A 7 4.64 -16.19 4.36
CA SER A 7 5.77 -16.20 5.30
C SER A 7 6.19 -14.81 5.79
N ALA A 8 5.75 -13.73 5.12
CA ALA A 8 6.06 -12.35 5.48
C ALA A 8 4.99 -11.41 4.90
N PRO A 9 4.79 -10.23 5.52
CA PRO A 9 4.02 -9.15 4.90
C PRO A 9 4.70 -8.68 3.60
N TYR A 10 3.90 -8.10 2.70
CA TYR A 10 4.37 -7.72 1.36
C TYR A 10 3.70 -6.44 0.82
N GLY A 11 3.06 -5.68 1.71
CA GLY A 11 2.30 -4.47 1.35
C GLY A 11 0.94 -4.76 0.72
N LEU A 12 0.38 -3.77 0.06
CA LEU A 12 -0.92 -3.84 -0.60
C LEU A 12 -0.76 -4.31 -2.05
N VAL A 13 -1.51 -5.36 -2.43
CA VAL A 13 -1.52 -5.90 -3.80
C VAL A 13 -2.92 -5.75 -4.39
N PRO A 14 -3.11 -4.99 -5.48
CA PRO A 14 -4.42 -4.86 -6.12
C PRO A 14 -4.85 -6.19 -6.76
N VAL A 15 -6.09 -6.63 -6.50
CA VAL A 15 -6.58 -7.94 -6.98
C VAL A 15 -7.88 -7.88 -7.76
N ARG A 16 -8.84 -7.06 -7.34
CA ARG A 16 -10.15 -6.93 -8.00
C ARG A 16 -10.79 -5.59 -7.67
N MET A 17 -11.89 -5.29 -8.32
CA MET A 17 -12.73 -4.13 -8.00
C MET A 17 -13.77 -4.50 -6.92
N VAL A 18 -14.30 -3.50 -6.23
CA VAL A 18 -15.36 -3.67 -5.20
C VAL A 18 -16.63 -4.30 -5.79
N ASP A 19 -16.93 -4.04 -7.06
CA ASP A 19 -18.08 -4.61 -7.79
C ASP A 19 -17.86 -6.07 -8.22
N GLY A 20 -16.70 -6.66 -7.90
CA GLY A 20 -16.34 -8.03 -8.25
C GLY A 20 -15.69 -8.19 -9.61
N SER A 21 -15.58 -7.15 -10.41
CA SER A 21 -14.85 -7.21 -11.68
C SER A 21 -13.35 -7.37 -11.46
N PRO A 22 -12.60 -7.97 -12.40
CA PRO A 22 -11.16 -8.09 -12.28
C PRO A 22 -10.48 -6.71 -12.34
N TYR A 23 -9.42 -6.53 -11.54
CA TYR A 23 -8.55 -5.37 -11.69
C TYR A 23 -7.79 -5.45 -13.02
N ASN A 24 -7.90 -4.42 -13.84
CA ASN A 24 -7.36 -4.39 -15.20
C ASN A 24 -5.94 -3.80 -15.31
N GLY A 25 -5.28 -3.50 -14.17
CA GLY A 25 -3.95 -2.91 -14.16
C GLY A 25 -3.96 -1.37 -14.32
N ALA A 26 -5.08 -0.70 -14.12
CA ALA A 26 -5.16 0.75 -14.22
C ALA A 26 -4.30 1.43 -13.13
N VAL A 27 -3.36 2.26 -13.58
CA VAL A 27 -2.50 3.07 -12.72
C VAL A 27 -2.51 4.51 -13.21
N ARG A 28 -2.26 5.45 -12.31
CA ARG A 28 -2.00 6.85 -12.65
C ARG A 28 -0.52 7.14 -12.49
N ALA A 29 0.00 8.00 -13.35
CA ALA A 29 1.38 8.46 -13.30
C ALA A 29 1.47 9.74 -12.47
N TYR A 30 2.35 9.73 -11.49
CA TYR A 30 2.69 10.87 -10.64
C TYR A 30 4.18 11.16 -10.73
N LYS A 31 4.60 12.34 -10.28
CA LYS A 31 6.01 12.70 -10.23
C LYS A 31 6.59 12.44 -8.85
N ILE A 32 7.85 11.98 -8.80
CA ILE A 32 8.68 11.98 -7.59
C ILE A 32 9.69 13.10 -7.74
N ASN A 33 9.96 13.80 -6.63
CA ASN A 33 10.93 14.89 -6.63
C ASN A 33 12.34 14.37 -6.93
N SER A 34 13.07 15.07 -7.81
CA SER A 34 14.47 14.77 -8.12
C SER A 34 15.32 14.84 -6.86
N GLY A 35 16.06 13.78 -6.58
CA GLY A 35 16.89 13.67 -5.38
C GLY A 35 16.14 13.32 -4.08
N SER A 36 14.83 13.02 -4.13
CA SER A 36 14.12 12.46 -2.96
C SER A 36 14.87 11.27 -2.40
N THR A 37 15.10 11.27 -1.09
CA THR A 37 15.86 10.21 -0.39
C THR A 37 15.00 9.03 0.02
N ASP A 38 13.69 9.16 -0.09
CA ASP A 38 12.74 8.12 0.31
C ASP A 38 12.86 6.90 -0.60
N VAL A 39 12.87 5.75 0.01
CA VAL A 39 12.77 4.48 -0.72
C VAL A 39 11.31 4.05 -0.69
N ILE A 40 10.71 3.85 -1.87
CA ILE A 40 9.30 3.47 -2.00
C ILE A 40 9.23 2.09 -2.62
N PHE A 41 8.69 1.12 -1.89
CA PHE A 41 8.57 -0.26 -2.34
C PHE A 41 7.19 -0.53 -2.97
N ASN A 42 7.14 -1.52 -3.85
CA ASN A 42 5.88 -2.01 -4.40
C ASN A 42 4.97 -2.50 -3.27
N GLY A 43 3.77 -1.93 -3.19
CA GLY A 43 2.81 -2.19 -2.11
C GLY A 43 2.83 -1.19 -0.97
N ASP A 44 3.74 -0.20 -0.99
CA ASP A 44 3.69 0.93 -0.06
C ASP A 44 2.53 1.87 -0.40
N VAL A 45 2.03 2.55 0.62
CA VAL A 45 1.13 3.68 0.44
C VAL A 45 1.92 4.95 0.18
N VAL A 46 1.36 5.83 -0.61
CA VAL A 46 1.98 7.10 -0.97
C VAL A 46 0.99 8.23 -0.80
N ASP A 47 1.54 9.39 -0.47
CA ASP A 47 0.81 10.65 -0.39
C ASP A 47 1.29 11.64 -1.44
N LEU A 48 0.52 12.71 -1.64
CA LEU A 48 0.86 13.82 -2.51
C LEU A 48 1.24 15.02 -1.63
N GLY A 49 2.53 15.32 -1.59
CA GLY A 49 3.06 16.46 -0.86
C GLY A 49 2.51 17.81 -1.35
N VAL A 50 2.65 18.85 -0.53
CA VAL A 50 2.23 20.22 -0.85
C VAL A 50 2.92 20.80 -2.08
N ASP A 51 4.06 20.24 -2.47
CA ASP A 51 4.83 20.59 -3.67
C ASP A 51 4.33 19.85 -4.93
N GLY A 52 3.33 18.96 -4.80
CA GLY A 52 2.74 18.21 -5.90
C GLY A 52 3.52 16.97 -6.32
N TYR A 53 4.51 16.56 -5.56
CA TYR A 53 5.25 15.31 -5.77
C TYR A 53 4.71 14.20 -4.88
N ILE A 54 4.90 12.96 -5.30
CA ILE A 54 4.60 11.78 -4.51
C ILE A 54 5.76 11.49 -3.57
N ASP A 55 5.40 11.32 -2.31
CA ASP A 55 6.29 10.85 -1.27
C ASP A 55 5.78 9.54 -0.66
N ARG A 56 6.68 8.82 -0.01
CA ARG A 56 6.30 7.65 0.77
C ARG A 56 5.61 8.12 2.04
N GLU A 57 4.42 7.59 2.29
CA GLU A 57 3.72 7.83 3.55
C GLU A 57 3.93 6.67 4.52
N ALA A 58 3.90 6.98 5.83
CA ALA A 58 3.94 5.94 6.85
C ALA A 58 2.69 5.05 6.75
N PHE A 59 2.88 3.75 6.80
CA PHE A 59 1.77 2.81 6.79
C PHE A 59 1.24 2.63 8.21
N ASP A 60 0.39 3.52 8.65
CA ASP A 60 -0.14 3.61 10.01
C ASP A 60 -1.67 3.79 10.06
N SER A 61 -2.17 4.61 10.94
CA SER A 61 -3.61 4.87 11.13
C SER A 61 -4.09 6.18 10.52
N ASP A 62 -3.23 6.92 9.82
CA ASP A 62 -3.60 8.15 9.14
C ASP A 62 -4.32 7.88 7.80
N MET A 63 -5.03 8.87 7.29
CA MET A 63 -5.97 8.70 6.17
C MET A 63 -5.58 9.43 4.89
N ASP A 64 -4.46 10.13 4.86
CA ASP A 64 -4.09 11.00 3.74
C ASP A 64 -3.36 10.27 2.60
N TYR A 65 -3.84 9.08 2.24
CA TYR A 65 -3.23 8.31 1.16
C TYR A 65 -3.81 8.67 -0.21
N VAL A 66 -2.94 8.89 -1.19
CA VAL A 66 -3.32 8.97 -2.61
C VAL A 66 -3.59 7.58 -3.17
N GLY A 67 -2.76 6.61 -2.83
CA GLY A 67 -2.91 5.27 -3.34
C GLY A 67 -1.75 4.34 -3.02
N VAL A 68 -1.62 3.27 -3.80
CA VAL A 68 -0.60 2.23 -3.63
C VAL A 68 0.41 2.31 -4.77
N PHE A 69 1.69 2.43 -4.42
CA PHE A 69 2.80 2.43 -5.37
C PHE A 69 3.05 1.03 -5.93
N VAL A 70 3.18 0.93 -7.24
CA VAL A 70 3.43 -0.34 -7.93
C VAL A 70 4.68 -0.36 -8.79
N GLY A 71 5.40 0.76 -8.88
CA GLY A 71 6.65 0.86 -9.61
C GLY A 71 6.94 2.26 -10.08
N CYS A 72 8.12 2.46 -10.68
CA CYS A 72 8.55 3.74 -11.22
C CYS A 72 9.34 3.59 -12.51
N SER A 73 9.50 4.70 -13.22
CA SER A 73 10.44 4.85 -14.31
C SER A 73 11.19 6.16 -14.22
N TYR A 74 12.42 6.18 -14.70
CA TYR A 74 13.26 7.37 -14.80
C TYR A 74 14.40 7.16 -15.81
N THR A 75 15.00 8.22 -16.28
CA THR A 75 16.20 8.12 -17.13
C THR A 75 17.46 8.09 -16.27
N ASP A 76 18.07 6.91 -16.18
CA ASP A 76 19.38 6.75 -15.54
C ASP A 76 20.48 7.27 -16.47
N PRO A 77 21.44 8.08 -15.99
CA PRO A 77 22.50 8.63 -16.82
C PRO A 77 23.44 7.57 -17.44
N THR A 78 23.48 6.38 -16.87
CA THR A 78 24.34 5.28 -17.35
C THR A 78 23.56 4.28 -18.20
N TYR A 79 22.33 3.94 -17.79
CA TYR A 79 21.55 2.85 -18.37
C TYR A 79 20.39 3.33 -19.26
N GLY A 80 20.12 4.64 -19.31
CA GLY A 80 18.98 5.20 -20.04
C GLY A 80 17.65 4.97 -19.32
N LEU A 81 16.56 4.90 -20.09
CA LEU A 81 15.23 4.70 -19.52
C LEU A 81 15.14 3.38 -18.74
N THR A 82 14.90 3.50 -17.46
CA THR A 82 14.90 2.40 -16.49
C THR A 82 13.52 2.28 -15.86
N PHE A 83 13.00 1.05 -15.78
CA PHE A 83 11.80 0.68 -15.05
C PHE A 83 12.16 -0.15 -13.83
N ARG A 84 11.60 0.20 -12.69
CA ARG A 84 11.80 -0.55 -11.44
C ARG A 84 10.47 -0.78 -10.72
N ASN A 85 10.38 -1.89 -10.01
CA ASN A 85 9.24 -2.17 -9.13
C ASN A 85 9.34 -1.46 -7.77
N TYR A 86 10.43 -0.76 -7.48
CA TYR A 86 10.59 0.10 -6.31
C TYR A 86 11.41 1.34 -6.68
N TYR A 87 11.21 2.43 -5.97
CA TYR A 87 12.04 3.62 -6.10
C TYR A 87 13.19 3.55 -5.08
N PRO A 88 14.45 3.56 -5.51
CA PRO A 88 15.59 3.31 -4.62
C PRO A 88 16.02 4.51 -3.77
N GLY A 89 15.39 5.68 -3.94
CA GLY A 89 15.83 6.93 -3.35
C GLY A 89 17.05 7.55 -4.05
N SER A 90 17.25 8.85 -3.82
CA SER A 90 18.43 9.61 -4.25
C SER A 90 18.72 9.56 -5.76
N ILE A 91 17.69 9.38 -6.59
CA ILE A 91 17.81 9.45 -8.04
C ILE A 91 17.75 10.90 -8.48
N THR A 92 18.78 11.35 -9.20
CA THR A 92 18.84 12.68 -9.78
C THR A 92 18.43 12.61 -11.26
N ALA A 93 17.15 12.77 -11.52
CA ALA A 93 16.56 12.82 -12.85
C ALA A 93 15.32 13.70 -12.81
N ASP A 94 14.99 14.36 -13.93
CA ASP A 94 13.84 15.29 -14.00
C ASP A 94 12.55 14.57 -14.44
N ASP A 95 12.66 13.32 -14.87
CA ASP A 95 11.57 12.54 -15.46
C ASP A 95 11.08 11.39 -14.57
N ILE A 96 11.44 11.39 -13.27
CA ILE A 96 11.03 10.33 -12.33
C ILE A 96 9.51 10.28 -12.26
N THR A 97 8.97 9.12 -12.61
CA THR A 97 7.53 8.88 -12.66
C THR A 97 7.17 7.67 -11.81
N ALA A 98 6.31 7.87 -10.82
CA ALA A 98 5.69 6.82 -10.02
C ALA A 98 4.41 6.31 -10.69
N TYR A 99 4.17 5.02 -10.65
CA TYR A 99 2.90 4.41 -11.04
C TYR A 99 2.13 4.03 -9.79
N VAL A 100 0.94 4.59 -9.63
CA VAL A 100 0.13 4.47 -8.41
C VAL A 100 -1.27 3.97 -8.74
N VAL A 101 -1.74 3.01 -7.97
CA VAL A 101 -3.14 2.56 -7.99
C VAL A 101 -3.91 3.45 -7.02
N ASP A 102 -4.60 4.45 -7.54
CA ASP A 102 -5.28 5.51 -6.78
C ASP A 102 -6.81 5.42 -6.79
N SER A 103 -7.36 4.34 -7.32
CA SER A 103 -8.81 4.15 -7.38
C SER A 103 -9.36 3.62 -6.06
N ALA A 104 -10.31 4.35 -5.46
CA ALA A 104 -11.04 3.95 -4.25
C ALA A 104 -11.86 2.65 -4.41
N ASN A 105 -12.11 2.22 -5.64
CA ASN A 105 -12.91 1.03 -5.93
C ASN A 105 -12.05 -0.24 -6.10
N VAL A 106 -10.75 -0.16 -5.90
CA VAL A 106 -9.86 -1.33 -5.94
C VAL A 106 -9.83 -2.01 -4.58
N LEU A 107 -9.93 -3.33 -4.58
CA LEU A 107 -9.65 -4.18 -3.44
C LEU A 107 -8.20 -4.62 -3.48
N PHE A 108 -7.53 -4.42 -2.36
CA PHE A 108 -6.15 -4.81 -2.15
C PHE A 108 -6.08 -6.02 -1.22
N LYS A 109 -5.25 -6.98 -1.59
CA LYS A 109 -4.88 -8.08 -0.72
C LYS A 109 -3.69 -7.67 0.12
N VAL A 110 -3.75 -7.95 1.43
CA VAL A 110 -2.73 -7.55 2.39
C VAL A 110 -2.66 -8.54 3.55
N ALA A 111 -1.48 -8.72 4.12
CA ALA A 111 -1.26 -9.54 5.30
C ALA A 111 -1.71 -8.83 6.58
N VAL A 112 -2.22 -9.58 7.55
CA VAL A 112 -2.58 -9.09 8.88
C VAL A 112 -1.38 -9.23 9.82
N VAL A 113 -1.05 -8.16 10.51
CA VAL A 113 0.03 -8.08 11.49
C VAL A 113 -0.50 -7.57 12.83
N ASP A 114 0.29 -7.70 13.88
CA ASP A 114 0.04 -7.03 15.16
C ASP A 114 0.74 -5.66 15.23
N ASN A 115 0.60 -4.97 16.34
CA ASN A 115 1.25 -3.68 16.58
C ASN A 115 2.80 -3.74 16.57
N ALA A 116 3.40 -4.90 16.62
CA ALA A 116 4.84 -5.11 16.49
C ALA A 116 5.26 -5.48 15.05
N GLY A 117 4.30 -5.58 14.12
CA GLY A 117 4.53 -6.06 12.75
C GLY A 117 4.73 -7.58 12.65
N ALA A 118 4.44 -8.32 13.73
CA ALA A 118 4.50 -9.77 13.73
C ALA A 118 3.18 -10.39 13.21
N MET A 119 3.22 -11.68 12.93
CA MET A 119 2.06 -12.43 12.45
C MET A 119 0.88 -12.31 13.41
N SER A 120 -0.28 -11.96 12.87
CA SER A 120 -1.53 -11.86 13.62
C SER A 120 -2.73 -12.29 12.76
N PHE A 121 -3.91 -12.21 13.34
CA PHE A 121 -5.15 -12.60 12.67
C PHE A 121 -6.31 -11.70 13.09
N VAL A 122 -7.30 -11.63 12.23
CA VAL A 122 -8.61 -11.03 12.48
C VAL A 122 -9.67 -12.11 12.40
N THR A 123 -10.80 -11.89 13.05
CA THR A 123 -11.90 -12.86 13.11
C THR A 123 -13.02 -12.48 12.15
N GLN A 124 -14.01 -13.35 11.99
CA GLN A 124 -15.21 -13.03 11.21
C GLN A 124 -15.96 -11.80 11.74
N ALA A 125 -15.81 -11.47 13.02
CA ALA A 125 -16.39 -10.27 13.61
C ALA A 125 -15.73 -8.97 13.11
N SER A 126 -14.49 -9.04 12.62
CA SER A 126 -13.78 -7.89 12.03
C SER A 126 -14.21 -7.61 10.57
N LEU A 127 -15.06 -8.43 9.97
CA LEU A 127 -15.59 -8.17 8.63
C LEU A 127 -16.38 -6.86 8.62
N GLN A 128 -16.06 -5.99 7.66
CA GLN A 128 -16.57 -4.61 7.58
C GLN A 128 -16.05 -3.65 8.67
N ALA A 129 -15.18 -4.08 9.58
CA ALA A 129 -14.46 -3.17 10.46
C ALA A 129 -13.44 -2.34 9.67
N ASN A 130 -13.15 -1.14 10.18
CA ASN A 130 -12.03 -0.34 9.70
C ASN A 130 -10.75 -0.77 10.41
N ILE A 131 -9.62 -0.64 9.75
CA ILE A 131 -8.33 -1.11 10.24
C ILE A 131 -7.22 -0.16 9.79
N GLY A 132 -6.24 0.05 10.68
CA GLY A 132 -5.05 0.83 10.38
C GLY A 132 -3.99 0.02 9.65
N GLY A 133 -3.00 0.71 9.13
CA GLY A 133 -1.80 0.09 8.60
C GLY A 133 -0.73 -0.10 9.65
N LYS A 134 0.25 -0.94 9.36
CA LYS A 134 1.46 -1.12 10.16
C LYS A 134 2.63 -1.50 9.27
N GLU A 135 3.72 -0.80 9.43
CA GLU A 135 4.98 -1.22 8.85
C GLU A 135 5.48 -2.51 9.51
N GLY A 136 6.07 -3.38 8.74
CA GLY A 136 6.61 -4.62 9.26
C GLY A 136 7.76 -4.40 10.25
N ALA A 137 8.05 -5.41 11.06
CA ALA A 137 9.00 -5.35 12.17
C ALA A 137 10.45 -5.01 11.78
N SER A 138 10.82 -5.14 10.51
CA SER A 138 12.18 -4.89 10.03
C SER A 138 12.18 -4.12 8.72
N ALA A 139 12.49 -2.83 8.78
CA ALA A 139 12.58 -1.91 7.65
C ALA A 139 11.30 -1.84 6.78
N ASN A 140 11.22 -0.87 5.88
CA ASN A 140 10.01 -0.60 5.09
C ASN A 140 9.77 -1.59 3.95
N GLY A 141 10.74 -2.43 3.64
CA GLY A 141 10.68 -3.41 2.56
C GLY A 141 12.05 -4.02 2.23
N SER A 142 12.12 -4.74 1.14
CA SER A 142 13.33 -5.44 0.70
C SER A 142 13.78 -4.96 -0.67
N THR A 143 14.97 -4.42 -0.77
CA THR A 143 15.60 -4.03 -2.06
C THR A 143 15.90 -5.24 -2.95
N ALA A 144 16.02 -6.44 -2.37
CA ALA A 144 16.22 -7.67 -3.13
C ALA A 144 14.96 -8.11 -3.89
N THR A 145 13.79 -7.85 -3.33
CA THR A 145 12.50 -8.18 -3.97
C THR A 145 11.79 -6.96 -4.54
N GLY A 146 12.13 -5.77 -4.07
CA GLY A 146 11.43 -4.52 -4.37
C GLY A 146 10.04 -4.43 -3.74
N ARG A 147 9.71 -5.29 -2.78
CA ARG A 147 8.41 -5.34 -2.12
C ARG A 147 8.44 -4.69 -0.75
N SER A 148 7.33 -4.06 -0.41
CA SER A 148 7.02 -3.61 0.95
C SER A 148 6.99 -4.78 1.93
N ASN A 149 7.07 -4.48 3.22
CA ASN A 149 6.81 -5.42 4.32
C ASN A 149 5.67 -4.94 5.24
N ALA A 150 4.88 -4.00 4.77
CA ALA A 150 3.73 -3.48 5.48
C ALA A 150 2.55 -4.47 5.52
N GLY A 151 1.73 -4.37 6.54
CA GLY A 151 0.51 -5.14 6.74
C GLY A 151 -0.57 -4.30 7.43
N VAL A 152 -1.78 -4.82 7.59
CA VAL A 152 -2.82 -4.16 8.37
C VAL A 152 -2.78 -4.61 9.83
N ASP A 153 -2.92 -3.65 10.76
CA ASP A 153 -2.76 -3.86 12.19
C ASP A 153 -4.04 -4.36 12.84
N SER A 154 -4.06 -5.62 13.22
CA SER A 154 -5.20 -6.25 13.90
C SER A 154 -5.55 -5.65 15.26
N SER A 155 -4.64 -4.89 15.88
CA SER A 155 -4.91 -4.24 17.16
C SER A 155 -5.74 -2.96 17.03
N THR A 156 -5.91 -2.46 15.80
CA THR A 156 -6.62 -1.21 15.51
C THR A 156 -8.04 -1.42 14.97
N ASP A 157 -8.47 -2.67 14.74
CA ASP A 157 -9.77 -2.94 14.13
C ASP A 157 -10.92 -2.33 14.96
N ALA A 158 -11.71 -1.46 14.34
CA ALA A 158 -12.75 -0.70 15.00
C ALA A 158 -13.85 -0.23 14.03
N ALA A 159 -14.95 0.25 14.58
CA ALA A 159 -16.02 0.88 13.82
C ALA A 159 -15.74 2.37 13.49
N THR A 160 -14.61 2.93 13.94
CA THR A 160 -14.30 4.35 13.75
C THR A 160 -13.99 4.68 12.29
N ALA A 161 -14.52 5.81 11.82
CA ALA A 161 -14.30 6.28 10.44
C ALA A 161 -12.90 6.88 10.19
N THR A 162 -12.06 7.00 11.23
CA THR A 162 -10.73 7.62 11.14
C THR A 162 -9.64 6.66 10.68
N LEU A 163 -9.95 5.37 10.48
CA LEU A 163 -8.96 4.40 10.02
C LEU A 163 -8.97 4.28 8.50
N PRO A 164 -7.80 4.17 7.86
CA PRO A 164 -7.63 4.31 6.41
C PRO A 164 -8.23 3.18 5.58
N PHE A 165 -8.34 1.98 6.13
CA PHE A 165 -8.79 0.81 5.40
C PHE A 165 -10.04 0.21 6.00
N ARG A 166 -10.82 -0.48 5.15
CA ARG A 166 -11.96 -1.32 5.56
C ARG A 166 -11.73 -2.74 5.09
N ILE A 167 -11.90 -3.69 6.00
CA ILE A 167 -11.88 -5.12 5.67
C ILE A 167 -13.18 -5.46 4.93
N VAL A 168 -13.03 -5.93 3.70
CA VAL A 168 -14.17 -6.30 2.84
C VAL A 168 -14.38 -7.80 2.81
N ASP A 169 -13.29 -8.59 2.82
CA ASP A 169 -13.35 -10.04 2.71
C ASP A 169 -12.08 -10.67 3.26
N PHE A 170 -12.08 -11.99 3.42
CA PHE A 170 -10.93 -12.78 3.80
C PHE A 170 -10.40 -13.60 2.62
N VAL A 171 -9.12 -13.88 2.63
CA VAL A 171 -8.53 -14.93 1.78
C VAL A 171 -8.64 -16.25 2.56
N GLU A 172 -9.72 -17.01 2.29
CA GLU A 172 -10.09 -18.19 3.08
C GLU A 172 -8.96 -19.23 3.20
N GLU A 173 -8.14 -19.36 2.16
CA GLU A 173 -7.01 -20.29 2.12
C GLU A 173 -5.93 -19.97 3.16
N THR A 174 -5.88 -18.76 3.69
CA THR A 174 -4.87 -18.31 4.66
C THR A 174 -5.36 -18.36 6.11
N LYS A 175 -6.66 -18.50 6.35
CA LYS A 175 -7.27 -18.48 7.71
C LYS A 175 -6.77 -19.56 8.68
N THR A 176 -6.30 -20.66 8.17
CA THR A 176 -5.92 -21.86 8.96
C THR A 176 -4.44 -22.20 8.86
N SER A 177 -3.66 -21.29 8.29
CA SER A 177 -2.24 -21.54 8.05
C SER A 177 -1.37 -21.22 9.27
N ASP A 178 -0.18 -21.82 9.30
CA ASP A 178 0.89 -21.43 10.23
C ASP A 178 1.60 -20.14 9.75
N GLY A 179 0.99 -19.36 8.86
CA GLY A 179 1.50 -18.14 8.26
C GLY A 179 0.59 -16.94 8.51
N TYR A 180 0.93 -15.81 7.89
CA TYR A 180 0.13 -14.59 7.94
C TYR A 180 -1.24 -14.82 7.30
N VAL A 181 -2.31 -14.40 8.00
CA VAL A 181 -3.65 -14.34 7.42
C VAL A 181 -3.71 -13.17 6.44
N GLU A 182 -4.37 -13.37 5.32
CA GLU A 182 -4.59 -12.32 4.33
C GLU A 182 -6.04 -11.86 4.32
N VAL A 183 -6.23 -10.57 4.13
CA VAL A 183 -7.56 -9.94 3.98
C VAL A 183 -7.62 -9.11 2.71
N LEU A 184 -8.83 -8.89 2.23
CA LEU A 184 -9.12 -7.91 1.19
C LEU A 184 -9.60 -6.63 1.84
N VAL A 185 -8.89 -5.55 1.57
CA VAL A 185 -9.23 -4.22 2.08
C VAL A 185 -9.47 -3.25 0.94
N LYS A 186 -10.21 -2.20 1.23
CA LYS A 186 -10.31 -0.99 0.40
C LYS A 186 -9.93 0.23 1.21
N PHE A 187 -9.56 1.31 0.55
CA PHE A 187 -9.44 2.61 1.19
C PHE A 187 -10.82 3.09 1.66
N ASN A 188 -10.88 3.61 2.89
CA ASN A 188 -12.07 4.30 3.41
C ASN A 188 -12.13 5.73 2.90
N ASP A 189 -10.99 6.39 2.94
CA ASP A 189 -10.77 7.71 2.42
C ASP A 189 -9.49 7.70 1.58
N ASN A 190 -9.49 8.41 0.49
CA ASN A 190 -8.30 8.79 -0.25
C ASN A 190 -8.55 10.15 -0.89
N HIS A 191 -7.51 10.82 -1.37
CA HIS A 191 -7.61 12.19 -1.88
C HIS A 191 -8.67 12.40 -2.98
N TRP A 192 -9.10 11.37 -3.70
CA TRP A 192 -9.92 11.58 -4.90
C TRP A 192 -11.42 11.52 -4.69
N PRO A 193 -12.02 10.54 -4.01
CA PRO A 193 -13.48 10.46 -3.98
C PRO A 193 -14.15 11.08 -2.78
N SER A 194 -13.46 11.37 -1.69
CA SER A 194 -14.09 11.75 -0.42
C SER A 194 -13.58 13.06 0.18
N SER A 195 -12.40 13.51 -0.19
CA SER A 195 -11.90 14.79 0.30
C SER A 195 -12.57 15.95 -0.45
N THR A 196 -13.27 16.81 0.28
CA THR A 196 -13.77 18.10 -0.22
C THR A 196 -12.77 19.24 -0.01
N THR A 197 -11.66 18.95 0.66
CA THR A 197 -10.58 19.89 0.97
C THR A 197 -9.39 19.57 0.08
N GLY A 198 -8.92 20.53 -0.68
CA GLY A 198 -7.67 20.39 -1.44
C GLY A 198 -6.45 20.49 -0.53
N ILE A 199 -5.29 20.12 -1.05
CA ILE A 199 -4.00 20.29 -0.36
C ILE A 199 -3.76 21.79 -0.17
N ALA A 200 -3.38 22.19 1.04
CA ALA A 200 -3.00 23.57 1.32
C ALA A 200 -1.69 23.91 0.61
N LEU A 201 -1.73 24.93 -0.23
CA LEU A 201 -0.52 25.47 -0.85
C LEU A 201 0.25 26.29 0.21
N SER A 202 1.50 25.98 0.42
CA SER A 202 2.42 26.69 1.29
C SER A 202 2.99 27.94 0.61
#